data_cbd7a8f86caad5d905d6c9ba6794791f
#
_entry.id   cbd7a8f86caad5d905d6c9ba6794791f
#
_cell.length_a   1.000
_cell.length_b   1.000
_cell.length_c   1.000
_cell.angle_alpha   90.00
_cell.angle_beta   90.00
_cell.angle_gamma   90.00
#
_symmetry.space_group_name_H-M   'P 1'
#
loop_
_entity.id
_entity.type
_entity.pdbx_description
1 polymer ?
#
loop_
_entity_poly.entity_id
_entity_poly.type
_entity_poly.pdbx_seq_one_letter_code
_entity_poly.pdbx_strand_id
1 'polypeptide(L)'
;HTGQMTPELFIYKVQYLLEICKFFDTIDTINLGGGLLHLLEDSERTIAALNRIDELLSTFYEENQRRINIIIEPGGAITLPFGYLVTKVISKQILGNSTIVTVDSSAWNFLPWNIYKVENVSIGSESSSDGIEEKVKIAGCTLFEGDYFGVFDGKIKLHSFPSISVGDLLVVYASGGYSFTNSRRFNGIRLPIEYIFRNKRR
;
A
#
# COMPACT_ATOMS: atom_id res chain seq x y z
N HIS A 1 -11.75 -10.85 -5.63
CA HIS A 1 -10.32 -11.05 -5.70
C HIS A 1 -9.57 -9.95 -4.96
N THR A 2 -8.64 -10.30 -4.10
CA THR A 2 -7.90 -9.35 -3.25
C THR A 2 -6.38 -9.32 -3.53
N GLY A 3 -5.90 -10.12 -4.49
CA GLY A 3 -4.50 -10.14 -4.88
C GLY A 3 -4.07 -8.85 -5.57
N GLN A 4 -2.77 -8.54 -5.49
CA GLN A 4 -2.20 -7.39 -6.17
C GLN A 4 -2.29 -7.59 -7.69
N MET A 5 -2.68 -6.55 -8.40
CA MET A 5 -2.95 -6.59 -9.83
C MET A 5 -2.02 -5.63 -10.57
N THR A 6 -1.09 -6.19 -11.33
CA THR A 6 -0.30 -5.41 -12.29
C THR A 6 -1.12 -5.12 -13.56
N PRO A 7 -0.75 -4.13 -14.38
CA PRO A 7 -1.42 -3.87 -15.65
C PRO A 7 -1.51 -5.12 -16.55
N GLU A 8 -0.45 -5.91 -16.63
CA GLU A 8 -0.39 -7.12 -17.45
C GLU A 8 -1.34 -8.21 -16.93
N LEU A 9 -1.37 -8.40 -15.60
CA LEU A 9 -2.26 -9.37 -14.99
C LEU A 9 -3.73 -8.94 -15.14
N PHE A 10 -4.00 -7.64 -15.13
CA PHE A 10 -5.34 -7.10 -15.35
C PHE A 10 -5.83 -7.41 -16.76
N ILE A 11 -5.02 -7.14 -17.79
CA ILE A 11 -5.31 -7.50 -19.18
C ILE A 11 -5.53 -9.01 -19.32
N TYR A 12 -4.60 -9.82 -18.78
CA TYR A 12 -4.69 -11.27 -18.86
C TYR A 12 -5.99 -11.83 -18.24
N LYS A 13 -6.40 -11.29 -17.08
CA LYS A 13 -7.66 -11.72 -16.44
C LYS A 13 -8.88 -11.40 -17.29
N VAL A 14 -8.94 -10.22 -17.88
CA VAL A 14 -10.05 -9.86 -18.78
C VAL A 14 -10.08 -10.81 -19.96
N GLN A 15 -8.94 -10.99 -20.64
CA GLN A 15 -8.84 -11.89 -21.79
C GLN A 15 -9.29 -13.33 -21.43
N TYR A 16 -8.79 -13.86 -20.31
CA TYR A 16 -9.16 -15.20 -19.84
C TYR A 16 -10.66 -15.33 -19.54
N LEU A 17 -11.25 -14.33 -18.87
CA LEU A 17 -12.67 -14.34 -18.55
C LEU A 17 -13.55 -14.17 -19.78
N LEU A 18 -13.15 -13.39 -20.78
CA LEU A 18 -13.86 -13.29 -22.03
C LEU A 18 -13.89 -14.61 -22.80
N GLU A 19 -12.80 -15.40 -22.77
CA GLU A 19 -12.83 -16.76 -23.32
C GLU A 19 -13.84 -17.65 -22.61
N ILE A 20 -13.95 -17.57 -21.29
CA ILE A 20 -14.96 -18.29 -20.53
C ILE A 20 -16.37 -17.84 -20.92
N CYS A 21 -16.59 -16.53 -21.11
CA CYS A 21 -17.88 -15.97 -21.50
C CYS A 21 -18.40 -16.54 -22.84
N LYS A 22 -17.53 -17.02 -23.73
CA LYS A 22 -17.94 -17.67 -24.98
C LYS A 22 -18.76 -18.95 -24.76
N PHE A 23 -18.58 -19.61 -23.62
CA PHE A 23 -19.30 -20.85 -23.29
C PHE A 23 -20.60 -20.61 -22.53
N PHE A 24 -20.90 -19.36 -22.12
CA PHE A 24 -22.07 -19.04 -21.30
C PHE A 24 -22.78 -17.80 -21.83
N ASP A 25 -23.84 -17.98 -22.61
CA ASP A 25 -24.56 -16.87 -23.25
C ASP A 25 -25.28 -15.94 -22.27
N THR A 26 -25.53 -16.40 -21.06
CA THR A 26 -26.23 -15.65 -20.02
C THR A 26 -25.33 -14.69 -19.22
N ILE A 27 -24.00 -14.78 -19.39
CA ILE A 27 -23.08 -13.87 -18.71
C ILE A 27 -23.02 -12.56 -19.49
N ASP A 28 -23.39 -11.47 -18.85
CA ASP A 28 -23.31 -10.09 -19.36
C ASP A 28 -22.36 -9.21 -18.57
N THR A 29 -21.83 -9.72 -17.45
CA THR A 29 -21.00 -8.95 -16.54
C THR A 29 -19.92 -9.83 -15.94
N ILE A 30 -18.68 -9.33 -15.89
CA ILE A 30 -17.56 -9.94 -15.17
C ILE A 30 -17.06 -9.00 -14.07
N ASN A 31 -16.81 -9.55 -12.88
CA ASN A 31 -16.26 -8.81 -11.76
C ASN A 31 -14.79 -9.20 -11.57
N LEU A 32 -13.90 -8.24 -11.71
CA LEU A 32 -12.45 -8.42 -11.58
C LEU A 32 -11.97 -8.29 -10.14
N GLY A 33 -12.85 -7.82 -9.24
CA GLY A 33 -12.54 -7.62 -7.83
C GLY A 33 -11.61 -6.43 -7.55
N GLY A 34 -10.91 -6.52 -6.42
CA GLY A 34 -10.01 -5.49 -5.92
C GLY A 34 -8.53 -5.73 -6.26
N GLY A 35 -7.65 -5.25 -5.38
CA GLY A 35 -6.20 -5.43 -5.53
C GLY A 35 -5.55 -4.50 -6.56
N LEU A 36 -6.18 -3.35 -6.85
CA LEU A 36 -5.81 -2.44 -7.95
C LEU A 36 -4.73 -1.42 -7.58
N LEU A 37 -4.14 -1.49 -6.40
CA LEU A 37 -3.21 -0.46 -5.95
C LEU A 37 -2.01 -0.32 -6.89
N HIS A 38 -1.36 -1.43 -7.24
CA HIS A 38 -0.22 -1.42 -8.18
C HIS A 38 -0.61 -1.09 -9.62
N LEU A 39 -1.86 -1.34 -10.00
CA LEU A 39 -2.37 -0.89 -11.28
C LEU A 39 -2.36 0.63 -11.38
N LEU A 40 -2.66 1.34 -10.27
CA LEU A 40 -2.80 2.79 -10.25
C LEU A 40 -1.50 3.54 -9.89
N GLU A 41 -0.40 2.84 -9.63
CA GLU A 41 0.91 3.47 -9.33
C GLU A 41 1.52 4.19 -10.53
N ASP A 42 1.28 3.69 -11.74
CA ASP A 42 1.78 4.24 -13.00
C ASP A 42 0.61 4.58 -13.93
N SER A 43 0.32 5.87 -14.06
CA SER A 43 -0.82 6.35 -14.84
C SER A 43 -0.72 6.02 -16.34
N GLU A 44 0.47 6.04 -16.93
CA GLU A 44 0.65 5.76 -18.36
C GLU A 44 0.41 4.28 -18.64
N ARG A 45 1.00 3.40 -17.84
CA ARG A 45 0.78 1.95 -17.95
C ARG A 45 -0.67 1.58 -17.66
N THR A 46 -1.31 2.26 -16.71
CA THR A 46 -2.74 2.08 -16.41
C THR A 46 -3.60 2.43 -17.61
N ILE A 47 -3.39 3.60 -18.23
CA ILE A 47 -4.13 4.03 -19.42
C ILE A 47 -3.91 3.05 -20.57
N ALA A 48 -2.68 2.63 -20.82
CA ALA A 48 -2.38 1.64 -21.86
C ALA A 48 -3.11 0.30 -21.60
N ALA A 49 -3.17 -0.16 -20.35
CA ALA A 49 -3.91 -1.36 -19.98
C ALA A 49 -5.42 -1.22 -20.20
N LEU A 50 -6.00 -0.07 -19.84
CA LEU A 50 -7.43 0.20 -20.05
C LEU A 50 -7.77 0.26 -21.54
N ASN A 51 -6.95 0.89 -22.37
CA ASN A 51 -7.12 0.92 -23.81
C ASN A 51 -7.07 -0.51 -24.40
N ARG A 52 -6.13 -1.33 -23.92
CA ARG A 52 -6.05 -2.73 -24.36
C ARG A 52 -7.28 -3.54 -23.95
N ILE A 53 -7.85 -3.28 -22.79
CA ILE A 53 -9.09 -3.94 -22.34
C ILE A 53 -10.27 -3.51 -23.21
N ASP A 54 -10.36 -2.24 -23.57
CA ASP A 54 -11.40 -1.73 -24.48
C ASP A 54 -11.34 -2.40 -25.85
N GLU A 55 -10.13 -2.59 -26.39
CA GLU A 55 -9.92 -3.38 -27.63
C GLU A 55 -10.43 -4.82 -27.49
N LEU A 56 -10.09 -5.51 -26.38
CA LEU A 56 -10.55 -6.88 -26.13
C LEU A 56 -12.07 -6.98 -26.04
N LEU A 57 -12.71 -6.05 -25.36
CA LEU A 57 -14.17 -5.99 -25.25
C LEU A 57 -14.84 -5.70 -26.60
N SER A 58 -14.24 -4.80 -27.41
CA SER A 58 -14.71 -4.49 -28.75
C SER A 58 -14.61 -5.69 -29.68
N THR A 59 -13.47 -6.38 -29.67
CA THR A 59 -13.26 -7.64 -30.43
C THR A 59 -14.28 -8.71 -30.02
N PHE A 60 -14.48 -8.88 -28.71
CA PHE A 60 -15.46 -9.85 -28.21
C PHE A 60 -16.88 -9.50 -28.71
N TYR A 61 -17.25 -8.22 -28.70
CA TYR A 61 -18.55 -7.78 -29.23
C TYR A 61 -18.69 -8.06 -30.71
N GLU A 62 -17.67 -7.76 -31.52
CA GLU A 62 -17.69 -8.01 -32.96
C GLU A 62 -17.87 -9.50 -33.29
N GLU A 63 -17.17 -10.38 -32.56
CA GLU A 63 -17.22 -11.83 -32.77
C GLU A 63 -18.50 -12.48 -32.26
N ASN A 64 -19.06 -12.02 -31.15
CA ASN A 64 -20.15 -12.71 -30.43
C ASN A 64 -21.46 -11.92 -30.41
N GLN A 65 -21.51 -10.68 -30.96
CA GLN A 65 -22.67 -9.79 -30.98
C GLN A 65 -23.27 -9.54 -29.59
N ARG A 66 -22.42 -9.62 -28.55
CA ARG A 66 -22.79 -9.54 -27.14
C ARG A 66 -21.81 -8.65 -26.38
N ARG A 67 -22.35 -7.75 -25.55
CA ARG A 67 -21.54 -6.87 -24.69
C ARG A 67 -21.32 -7.51 -23.33
N ILE A 68 -20.11 -7.35 -22.82
CA ILE A 68 -19.73 -7.73 -21.44
C ILE A 68 -19.36 -6.47 -20.67
N ASN A 69 -19.99 -6.27 -19.52
CA ASN A 69 -19.67 -5.21 -18.59
C ASN A 69 -18.56 -5.66 -17.64
N ILE A 70 -17.71 -4.70 -17.20
CA ILE A 70 -16.68 -4.95 -16.20
C ILE A 70 -17.03 -4.23 -14.90
N ILE A 71 -16.94 -4.95 -13.78
CA ILE A 71 -16.99 -4.39 -12.43
C ILE A 71 -15.60 -4.51 -11.82
N ILE A 72 -15.15 -3.44 -11.14
CA ILE A 72 -13.95 -3.40 -10.34
C ILE A 72 -14.28 -2.91 -8.93
N GLU A 73 -13.51 -3.36 -7.93
CA GLU A 73 -13.70 -3.06 -6.52
C GLU A 73 -12.46 -2.37 -5.92
N PRO A 74 -12.17 -1.11 -6.27
CA PRO A 74 -10.88 -0.45 -6.00
C PRO A 74 -10.73 0.04 -4.54
N GLY A 75 -11.08 -0.76 -3.54
CA GLY A 75 -11.08 -0.36 -2.13
C GLY A 75 -9.77 0.27 -1.66
N GLY A 76 -8.71 -0.50 -1.48
CA GLY A 76 -7.41 -0.03 -1.01
C GLY A 76 -6.77 1.01 -1.93
N ALA A 77 -6.92 0.85 -3.24
CA ALA A 77 -6.36 1.77 -4.22
C ALA A 77 -6.90 3.21 -4.07
N ILE A 78 -8.16 3.35 -3.64
CA ILE A 78 -8.76 4.66 -3.39
C ILE A 78 -8.47 5.15 -1.96
N THR A 79 -8.56 4.28 -0.96
CA THR A 79 -8.62 4.72 0.44
C THR A 79 -7.25 4.79 1.12
N LEU A 80 -6.30 3.92 0.75
CA LEU A 80 -4.97 3.89 1.38
C LEU A 80 -4.19 5.21 1.24
N PRO A 81 -4.14 5.86 0.06
CA PRO A 81 -3.35 7.07 -0.14
C PRO A 81 -3.78 8.28 0.69
N PHE A 82 -5.02 8.27 1.23
CA PHE A 82 -5.56 9.40 1.98
C PHE A 82 -5.29 9.35 3.48
N GLY A 83 -4.59 8.35 3.98
CA GLY A 83 -4.21 8.24 5.38
C GLY A 83 -2.71 8.19 5.60
N TYR A 84 -2.29 8.78 6.72
CA TYR A 84 -0.90 8.81 7.16
C TYR A 84 -0.85 8.43 8.64
N LEU A 85 0.10 7.56 9.01
CA LEU A 85 0.43 7.36 10.42
C LEU A 85 1.65 8.20 10.75
N VAL A 86 1.53 9.08 11.73
CA VAL A 86 2.65 9.84 12.28
C VAL A 86 3.10 9.16 13.56
N THR A 87 4.39 8.88 13.67
CA THR A 87 4.98 8.21 14.83
C THR A 87 6.35 8.81 15.16
N LYS A 88 6.77 8.70 16.42
CA LYS A 88 8.00 9.29 16.91
C LYS A 88 9.02 8.21 17.24
N VAL A 89 10.26 8.42 16.86
CA VAL A 89 11.39 7.57 17.26
C VAL A 89 11.68 7.77 18.75
N ILE A 90 11.56 6.70 19.53
CA ILE A 90 11.79 6.71 20.98
C ILE A 90 13.09 6.02 21.40
N SER A 91 13.68 5.20 20.52
CA SER A 91 14.95 4.53 20.79
C SER A 91 15.69 4.25 19.48
N LYS A 92 17.01 4.25 19.53
CA LYS A 92 17.89 3.80 18.43
C LYS A 92 18.99 2.92 19.01
N GLN A 93 19.17 1.74 18.43
CA GLN A 93 20.15 0.74 18.86
C GLN A 93 20.93 0.22 17.65
N ILE A 94 22.22 0.01 17.85
CA ILE A 94 23.09 -0.64 16.86
C ILE A 94 23.46 -2.00 17.42
N LEU A 95 23.03 -3.05 16.72
CA LEU A 95 23.27 -4.46 17.10
C LEU A 95 24.04 -5.14 15.97
N GLY A 96 25.34 -5.26 16.13
CA GLY A 96 26.24 -5.74 15.07
C GLY A 96 26.13 -4.85 13.82
N ASN A 97 25.76 -5.43 12.69
CA ASN A 97 25.61 -4.71 11.42
C ASN A 97 24.17 -4.19 11.19
N SER A 98 23.31 -4.22 12.19
CA SER A 98 21.92 -3.79 12.06
C SER A 98 21.63 -2.61 12.97
N THR A 99 21.06 -1.55 12.39
CA THR A 99 20.46 -0.45 13.16
C THR A 99 18.98 -0.70 13.31
N ILE A 100 18.48 -0.61 14.54
CA ILE A 100 17.06 -0.74 14.88
C ILE A 100 16.62 0.57 15.54
N VAL A 101 15.55 1.16 15.02
CA VAL A 101 14.84 2.26 15.69
C VAL A 101 13.51 1.75 16.20
N THR A 102 13.16 2.14 17.43
CA THR A 102 11.85 1.85 18.01
C THR A 102 10.99 3.12 17.96
N VAL A 103 9.74 2.97 17.58
CA VAL A 103 8.79 4.08 17.51
C VAL A 103 7.70 3.94 18.60
N ASP A 104 6.99 5.04 18.91
CA ASP A 104 5.93 5.10 19.93
C ASP A 104 4.59 4.52 19.47
N SER A 105 4.52 3.98 18.28
CA SER A 105 3.40 3.21 17.74
C SER A 105 3.80 1.76 17.49
N SER A 106 2.90 0.95 16.99
CA SER A 106 3.13 -0.46 16.71
C SER A 106 2.59 -0.83 15.34
N ALA A 107 3.17 -1.84 14.71
CA ALA A 107 2.61 -2.46 13.51
C ALA A 107 1.17 -3.00 13.74
N TRP A 108 0.76 -3.23 14.99
CA TRP A 108 -0.61 -3.59 15.36
C TRP A 108 -1.59 -2.40 15.36
N ASN A 109 -1.09 -1.16 15.22
CA ASN A 109 -1.93 0.04 15.17
C ASN A 109 -2.41 0.39 13.77
N PHE A 110 -1.97 -0.32 12.73
CA PHE A 110 -2.37 -0.06 11.36
C PHE A 110 -2.26 -1.32 10.51
N LEU A 111 -2.46 -1.18 9.21
CA LEU A 111 -2.38 -2.26 8.24
C LEU A 111 -0.92 -2.73 8.05
N PRO A 112 -0.53 -3.93 8.53
CA PRO A 112 0.88 -4.32 8.56
C PRO A 112 1.43 -4.78 7.21
N TRP A 113 0.57 -5.19 6.27
CA TRP A 113 1.01 -5.83 5.03
C TRP A 113 1.36 -4.89 3.89
N ASN A 114 1.13 -3.56 4.06
CA ASN A 114 1.38 -2.58 3.00
C ASN A 114 2.07 -1.33 3.54
N ILE A 115 3.36 -1.45 3.88
CA ILE A 115 4.17 -0.28 4.19
C ILE A 115 4.87 0.15 2.89
N TYR A 116 4.27 1.11 2.20
CA TYR A 116 4.79 1.61 0.92
C TYR A 116 6.00 2.51 1.11
N LYS A 117 5.86 3.51 1.94
CA LYS A 117 6.88 4.53 2.15
C LYS A 117 6.86 5.01 3.60
N VAL A 118 8.05 5.20 4.15
CA VAL A 118 8.24 5.88 5.43
C VAL A 118 9.23 7.03 5.20
N GLU A 119 8.87 8.22 5.64
CA GLU A 119 9.73 9.40 5.57
C GLU A 119 10.02 9.94 6.96
N ASN A 120 11.23 10.44 7.16
CA ASN A 120 11.60 11.25 8.32
C ASN A 120 11.32 12.72 8.00
N VAL A 121 10.29 13.28 8.64
CA VAL A 121 9.85 14.67 8.41
C VAL A 121 10.50 15.67 9.36
N SER A 122 11.34 15.22 10.30
CA SER A 122 12.12 16.08 11.19
C SER A 122 13.36 16.62 10.51
N ILE A 123 13.82 15.96 9.44
CA ILE A 123 14.97 16.41 8.66
C ILE A 123 14.48 17.47 7.69
N GLY A 124 14.91 18.71 7.85
CA GLY A 124 14.63 19.78 6.89
C GLY A 124 15.13 19.41 5.48
N SER A 125 14.46 19.90 4.46
CA SER A 125 14.76 19.64 3.04
C SER A 125 16.20 20.02 2.59
N GLU A 126 16.98 20.65 3.45
CA GLU A 126 18.35 21.11 3.18
C GLU A 126 19.46 20.17 3.67
N SER A 127 19.14 19.06 4.32
CA SER A 127 20.15 18.08 4.69
C SER A 127 20.55 17.22 3.49
N SER A 128 21.29 17.80 2.56
CA SER A 128 22.12 17.07 1.62
C SER A 128 23.28 16.46 2.41
N SER A 129 23.04 15.32 3.04
CA SER A 129 24.14 14.49 3.51
C SER A 129 24.88 13.92 2.29
N ASP A 130 26.16 13.69 2.41
CA ASP A 130 27.10 13.18 1.39
C ASP A 130 26.73 11.82 0.76
N GLY A 131 25.48 11.59 0.43
CA GLY A 131 25.00 10.44 -0.35
C GLY A 131 24.96 9.09 0.38
N ILE A 132 25.28 9.02 1.67
CA ILE A 132 25.22 7.78 2.45
C ILE A 132 23.90 7.73 3.22
N GLU A 133 23.00 6.82 2.77
CA GLU A 133 21.76 6.54 3.49
C GLU A 133 21.97 5.55 4.64
N GLU A 134 21.39 5.86 5.79
CA GLU A 134 21.34 4.96 6.93
C GLU A 134 20.18 3.97 6.75
N LYS A 135 20.50 2.66 6.72
CA LYS A 135 19.51 1.58 6.62
C LYS A 135 19.11 1.08 7.99
N VAL A 136 17.83 1.15 8.31
CA VAL A 136 17.32 0.76 9.62
C VAL A 136 16.12 -0.17 9.53
N LYS A 137 15.92 -0.99 10.56
CA LYS A 137 14.66 -1.69 10.84
C LYS A 137 13.84 -0.81 11.77
N ILE A 138 12.56 -0.64 11.50
CA ILE A 138 11.65 0.11 12.37
C ILE A 138 10.86 -0.88 13.21
N ALA A 139 11.11 -0.90 14.51
CA ALA A 139 10.37 -1.71 15.48
C ALA A 139 9.25 -0.88 16.12
N GLY A 140 8.14 -1.53 16.43
CA GLY A 140 7.07 -0.94 17.23
C GLY A 140 7.38 -0.95 18.72
N CYS A 141 6.47 -0.36 19.50
CA CYS A 141 6.65 -0.18 20.95
C CYS A 141 6.19 -1.39 21.80
N THR A 142 5.78 -2.49 21.19
CA THR A 142 5.42 -3.70 21.94
C THR A 142 6.67 -4.56 22.20
N LEU A 143 6.57 -5.46 23.14
CA LEU A 143 7.65 -6.43 23.44
C LEU A 143 7.60 -7.67 22.52
N PHE A 144 6.72 -7.66 21.51
CA PHE A 144 6.59 -8.77 20.59
C PHE A 144 7.69 -8.75 19.52
N GLU A 145 8.38 -9.87 19.37
CA GLU A 145 9.52 -10.00 18.45
C GLU A 145 9.19 -9.74 16.98
N GLY A 146 7.93 -9.86 16.58
CA GLY A 146 7.44 -9.61 15.23
C GLY A 146 6.88 -8.20 15.02
N ASP A 147 6.99 -7.28 16.00
CA ASP A 147 6.46 -5.92 15.89
C ASP A 147 7.40 -5.02 15.08
N TYR A 148 7.43 -5.24 13.77
CA TYR A 148 8.22 -4.44 12.85
C TYR A 148 7.34 -3.84 11.74
N PHE A 149 7.69 -2.64 11.31
CA PHE A 149 7.08 -1.96 10.19
C PHE A 149 7.64 -2.51 8.87
N GLY A 150 6.85 -3.37 8.22
CA GLY A 150 7.23 -4.06 6.99
C GLY A 150 7.88 -5.42 7.24
N VAL A 151 7.03 -6.44 7.40
CA VAL A 151 7.47 -7.84 7.38
C VAL A 151 6.92 -8.49 6.11
N PHE A 152 7.81 -9.03 5.26
CA PHE A 152 7.46 -9.71 4.02
C PHE A 152 8.17 -11.05 3.97
N ASP A 153 7.44 -12.15 3.79
CA ASP A 153 7.97 -13.52 3.77
C ASP A 153 8.93 -13.82 4.94
N GLY A 154 8.55 -13.38 6.15
CA GLY A 154 9.37 -13.54 7.35
C GLY A 154 10.62 -12.65 7.39
N LYS A 155 10.82 -11.77 6.39
CA LYS A 155 11.93 -10.82 6.36
C LYS A 155 11.47 -9.43 6.77
N ILE A 156 12.24 -8.79 7.65
CA ILE A 156 12.00 -7.42 8.07
C ILE A 156 12.55 -6.47 7.00
N LYS A 157 11.72 -5.55 6.56
CA LYS A 157 12.08 -4.51 5.60
C LYS A 157 13.11 -3.55 6.19
N LEU A 158 14.12 -3.20 5.41
CA LEU A 158 15.03 -2.11 5.70
C LEU A 158 14.48 -0.82 5.09
N HIS A 159 14.45 0.23 5.90
CA HIS A 159 14.09 1.58 5.48
C HIS A 159 15.36 2.42 5.40
N SER A 160 15.45 3.28 4.39
CA SER A 160 16.62 4.14 4.16
C SER A 160 16.28 5.59 4.48
N PHE A 161 17.14 6.22 5.25
CA PHE A 161 17.04 7.65 5.62
C PHE A 161 18.38 8.34 5.45
N PRO A 162 18.42 9.64 5.08
CA PRO A 162 19.66 10.41 5.12
C PRO A 162 20.29 10.42 6.51
N SER A 163 19.47 10.51 7.55
CA SER A 163 19.82 10.28 8.95
C SER A 163 18.55 9.97 9.74
N ILE A 164 18.72 9.37 10.93
CA ILE A 164 17.61 9.11 11.85
C ILE A 164 18.09 9.17 13.30
N SER A 165 17.35 9.87 14.15
CA SER A 165 17.69 10.11 15.54
C SER A 165 16.49 9.93 16.48
N VAL A 166 16.73 9.68 17.74
CA VAL A 166 15.69 9.68 18.77
C VAL A 166 15.04 11.06 18.82
N GLY A 167 13.73 11.06 18.82
CA GLY A 167 12.91 12.28 18.77
C GLY A 167 12.37 12.62 17.38
N ASP A 168 12.93 12.04 16.32
CA ASP A 168 12.45 12.27 14.96
C ASP A 168 11.02 11.79 14.76
N LEU A 169 10.29 12.51 13.90
CA LEU A 169 8.94 12.14 13.47
C LEU A 169 9.02 11.43 12.13
N LEU A 170 8.42 10.25 12.09
CA LEU A 170 8.26 9.45 10.88
C LEU A 170 6.81 9.51 10.40
N VAL A 171 6.63 9.62 9.10
CA VAL A 171 5.34 9.50 8.43
C VAL A 171 5.31 8.21 7.64
N VAL A 172 4.36 7.33 7.98
CA VAL A 172 4.06 6.11 7.21
C VAL A 172 2.92 6.43 6.26
N TYR A 173 3.21 6.35 4.97
CA TYR A 173 2.26 6.64 3.90
C TYR A 173 1.31 5.47 3.65
N ALA A 174 0.23 5.75 2.93
CA ALA A 174 -0.79 4.77 2.56
C ALA A 174 -1.38 4.02 3.77
N SER A 175 -1.64 4.76 4.85
CA SER A 175 -2.22 4.26 6.09
C SER A 175 -3.73 4.52 6.22
N GLY A 176 -4.44 4.85 5.14
CA GLY A 176 -5.87 5.19 5.15
C GLY A 176 -6.77 3.98 5.35
N GLY A 177 -7.24 3.39 4.26
CA GLY A 177 -8.16 2.26 4.33
C GLY A 177 -7.60 1.05 5.07
N TYR A 178 -8.47 0.33 5.76
CA TYR A 178 -8.17 -0.87 6.54
C TYR A 178 -7.30 -0.68 7.79
N SER A 179 -6.60 0.45 7.95
CA SER A 179 -5.69 0.65 9.09
C SER A 179 -6.45 0.67 10.40
N PHE A 180 -7.43 1.54 10.56
CA PHE A 180 -8.22 1.62 11.79
C PHE A 180 -8.98 0.33 12.09
N THR A 181 -9.62 -0.28 11.11
CA THR A 181 -10.41 -1.51 11.28
C THR A 181 -9.56 -2.72 11.63
N ASN A 182 -8.28 -2.71 11.28
CA ASN A 182 -7.32 -3.76 11.63
C ASN A 182 -6.48 -3.43 12.87
N SER A 183 -6.58 -2.21 13.39
CA SER A 183 -5.86 -1.79 14.58
C SER A 183 -6.24 -2.62 15.80
N ARG A 184 -5.23 -3.01 16.58
CA ARG A 184 -5.40 -3.84 17.77
C ARG A 184 -4.75 -3.19 18.98
N ARG A 185 -5.36 -3.37 20.13
CA ARG A 185 -4.79 -2.99 21.43
C ARG A 185 -3.90 -4.11 21.99
N PHE A 186 -3.04 -4.64 21.16
CA PHE A 186 -2.13 -5.71 21.55
C PHE A 186 -1.23 -5.26 22.74
N ASN A 187 -1.13 -6.07 23.78
CA ASN A 187 -0.44 -5.75 25.03
C ASN A 187 -0.87 -4.41 25.67
N GLY A 188 -2.12 -3.99 25.45
CA GLY A 188 -2.65 -2.76 26.06
C GLY A 188 -2.19 -1.46 25.41
N ILE A 189 -1.52 -1.50 24.24
CA ILE A 189 -1.15 -0.29 23.52
C ILE A 189 -2.38 0.56 23.16
N ARG A 190 -2.20 1.86 23.15
CA ARG A 190 -3.25 2.78 22.72
C ARG A 190 -3.39 2.74 21.21
N LEU A 191 -4.61 2.91 20.73
CA LEU A 191 -4.82 3.18 19.30
C LEU A 191 -4.33 4.60 18.98
N PRO A 192 -3.84 4.84 17.76
CA PRO A 192 -3.50 6.18 17.30
C PRO A 192 -4.72 7.12 17.40
N ILE A 193 -4.46 8.39 17.69
CA ILE A 193 -5.50 9.42 17.64
C ILE A 193 -5.71 9.79 16.17
N GLU A 194 -6.97 9.78 15.72
CA GLU A 194 -7.30 10.15 14.35
C GLU A 194 -7.63 11.63 14.23
N TYR A 195 -7.06 12.25 13.23
CA TYR A 195 -7.33 13.63 12.85
C TYR A 195 -7.79 13.69 11.39
N ILE A 196 -8.82 14.49 11.14
CA ILE A 196 -9.28 14.77 9.77
C ILE A 196 -8.67 16.10 9.32
N PHE A 197 -7.83 16.02 8.29
CA PHE A 197 -7.29 17.22 7.67
C PHE A 197 -8.28 17.77 6.63
N ARG A 198 -8.84 18.94 6.88
CA ARG A 198 -9.74 19.62 5.95
C ARG A 198 -9.00 20.82 5.34
N ASN A 199 -8.72 20.74 4.04
CA ASN A 199 -8.25 21.91 3.32
C ASN A 199 -9.43 22.89 3.19
N LYS A 200 -9.42 24.01 3.92
CA LYS A 200 -10.38 25.10 3.68
C LYS A 200 -10.00 25.71 2.34
N ARG A 201 -10.68 25.31 1.26
CA ARG A 201 -10.64 26.09 0.03
C ARG A 201 -11.09 27.50 0.39
N ARG A 202 -10.21 28.47 0.22
CA ARG A 202 -10.54 29.89 0.24
C ARG A 202 -11.38 30.23 -0.99
#